data_982db435e92c8f2842d0d051d6246828
#
_entry.id   982db435e92c8f2842d0d051d6246828
#
_cell.length_a   1.000
_cell.length_b   1.000
_cell.length_c   1.000
_cell.angle_alpha   90.00
_cell.angle_beta   90.00
_cell.angle_gamma   90.00
#
_symmetry.space_group_name_H-M   'P 1'
#
loop_
_entity.id
_entity.type
_entity.pdbx_description
1 polymer ?
#
loop_
_entity_poly.entity_id
_entity_poly.type
_entity_poly.pdbx_seq_one_letter_code
_entity_poly.pdbx_strand_id
1 'polypeptide(L)'
;AAQTINRIIDVFPAHQQGQIRTQLSLVLEGIVCQTLLRKANAPGRIVALEIMVPTPAIRNLIREDKIHQIYSAMQTGQEKLGMQTMNQCLTTLYLQKQITMETALSASSNKDELTEMINRGAGVVPGAGLGRAPVPAQRR
;
A
#
# COMPACT_ATOMS: atom_id res chain seq x y z
N ALA A 1 -3.71 -5.18 0.48
CA ALA A 1 -4.83 -4.52 1.17
C ALA A 1 -6.18 -5.04 0.69
N ALA A 2 -6.46 -5.03 -0.63
CA ALA A 2 -7.75 -5.51 -1.15
C ALA A 2 -8.05 -6.97 -0.74
N GLN A 3 -7.10 -7.88 -0.87
CA GLN A 3 -7.27 -9.27 -0.46
C GLN A 3 -7.55 -9.44 1.06
N THR A 4 -7.07 -8.52 1.88
CA THR A 4 -7.34 -8.55 3.33
C THR A 4 -8.82 -8.36 3.62
N ILE A 5 -9.49 -7.49 2.86
CA ILE A 5 -10.94 -7.27 2.97
C ILE A 5 -11.71 -8.55 2.64
N ASN A 6 -11.37 -9.21 1.53
CA ASN A 6 -11.99 -10.50 1.18
C ASN A 6 -11.80 -11.53 2.29
N ARG A 7 -10.59 -11.69 2.81
CA ARG A 7 -10.30 -12.65 3.89
C ARG A 7 -11.11 -12.37 5.16
N ILE A 8 -11.34 -11.10 5.50
CA ILE A 8 -12.18 -10.74 6.64
C ILE A 8 -13.63 -11.16 6.38
N ILE A 9 -14.15 -10.89 5.18
CA ILE A 9 -15.53 -11.20 4.81
C ILE A 9 -15.76 -12.72 4.72
N ASP A 10 -14.80 -13.46 4.16
CA ASP A 10 -14.89 -14.91 3.94
C ASP A 10 -14.91 -15.74 5.23
N VAL A 11 -14.53 -15.15 6.38
CA VAL A 11 -14.68 -15.79 7.70
C VAL A 11 -16.16 -15.97 8.09
N PHE A 12 -17.05 -15.15 7.53
CA PHE A 12 -18.47 -15.14 7.89
C PHE A 12 -19.31 -16.01 6.94
N PRO A 13 -20.40 -16.62 7.44
CA PRO A 13 -21.34 -17.36 6.59
C PRO A 13 -21.89 -16.49 5.45
N ALA A 14 -22.13 -17.10 4.29
CA ALA A 14 -22.55 -16.38 3.07
C ALA A 14 -23.75 -15.45 3.28
N HIS A 15 -24.75 -15.87 4.09
CA HIS A 15 -25.94 -15.06 4.37
C HIS A 15 -25.66 -13.80 5.20
N GLN A 16 -24.50 -13.71 5.86
CA GLN A 16 -24.08 -12.56 6.68
C GLN A 16 -23.11 -11.63 5.95
N GLN A 17 -22.47 -12.09 4.89
CA GLN A 17 -21.38 -11.35 4.22
C GLN A 17 -21.81 -9.97 3.71
N GLY A 18 -23.05 -9.82 3.21
CA GLY A 18 -23.58 -8.53 2.79
C GLY A 18 -23.67 -7.50 3.92
N GLN A 19 -24.10 -7.93 5.10
CA GLN A 19 -24.15 -7.09 6.29
C GLN A 19 -22.74 -6.73 6.76
N ILE A 20 -21.83 -7.70 6.76
CA ILE A 20 -20.43 -7.49 7.15
C ILE A 20 -19.74 -6.51 6.21
N ARG A 21 -19.93 -6.60 4.87
CA ARG A 21 -19.42 -5.61 3.91
C ARG A 21 -19.89 -4.20 4.25
N THR A 22 -21.17 -4.05 4.54
CA THR A 22 -21.74 -2.75 4.91
C THR A 22 -21.08 -2.21 6.17
N GLN A 23 -21.01 -3.00 7.24
CA GLN A 23 -20.38 -2.60 8.50
C GLN A 23 -18.91 -2.27 8.31
N LEU A 24 -18.14 -3.16 7.62
CA LEU A 24 -16.72 -2.95 7.37
C LEU A 24 -16.47 -1.67 6.57
N SER A 25 -17.31 -1.37 5.58
CA SER A 25 -17.21 -0.14 4.79
C SER A 25 -17.37 1.13 5.63
N LEU A 26 -18.07 1.07 6.76
CA LEU A 26 -18.30 2.21 7.64
C LEU A 26 -17.19 2.38 8.69
N VAL A 27 -16.70 1.26 9.25
CA VAL A 27 -15.77 1.31 10.40
C VAL A 27 -14.30 1.24 10.02
N LEU A 28 -13.97 0.78 8.80
CA LEU A 28 -12.59 0.64 8.37
C LEU A 28 -11.91 2.01 8.22
N GLU A 29 -10.79 2.22 8.92
CA GLU A 29 -10.03 3.48 8.87
C GLU A 29 -8.77 3.38 8.02
N GLY A 30 -8.20 2.20 7.88
CA GLY A 30 -7.04 1.95 7.03
C GLY A 30 -6.62 0.49 7.04
N ILE A 31 -5.85 0.12 6.02
CA ILE A 31 -5.15 -1.17 5.97
C ILE A 31 -3.69 -0.90 5.67
N VAL A 32 -2.81 -1.42 6.52
CA VAL A 32 -1.37 -1.42 6.31
C VAL A 32 -0.90 -2.87 6.23
N CYS A 33 -0.41 -3.27 5.06
CA CYS A 33 0.25 -4.56 4.88
C CYS A 33 1.75 -4.33 4.85
N GLN A 34 2.51 -5.12 5.59
CA GLN A 34 3.96 -5.00 5.62
C GLN A 34 4.67 -6.30 5.29
N THR A 35 5.83 -6.16 4.65
CA THR A 35 6.75 -7.27 4.37
C THR A 35 8.16 -6.82 4.69
N LEU A 36 8.94 -7.70 5.33
CA LEU A 36 10.36 -7.45 5.63
C LEU A 36 11.23 -8.09 4.55
N LEU A 37 11.98 -7.27 3.82
CA LEU A 37 12.82 -7.66 2.71
C LEU A 37 14.32 -7.59 3.10
N ARG A 38 15.16 -8.44 2.50
CA ARG A 38 16.61 -8.34 2.66
C ARG A 38 17.15 -7.08 1.97
N LYS A 39 18.02 -6.36 2.66
CA LYS A 39 18.76 -5.24 2.06
C LYS A 39 19.75 -5.74 1.01
N ALA A 40 19.96 -4.94 -0.05
CA ALA A 40 20.87 -5.29 -1.14
C ALA A 40 22.35 -5.24 -0.74
N ASN A 41 22.76 -4.20 0.00
CA ASN A 41 24.15 -3.85 0.22
C ASN A 41 24.57 -3.79 1.69
N ALA A 42 23.74 -4.29 2.60
CA ALA A 42 23.99 -4.27 4.04
C ALA A 42 23.29 -5.45 4.73
N PRO A 43 23.77 -5.92 5.88
CA PRO A 43 23.06 -6.87 6.68
C PRO A 43 21.75 -6.27 7.21
N GLY A 44 20.74 -7.13 7.44
CA GLY A 44 19.45 -6.71 7.99
C GLY A 44 18.34 -6.66 6.95
N ARG A 45 17.20 -6.11 7.38
CA ARG A 45 15.96 -6.05 6.60
C ARG A 45 15.45 -4.63 6.48
N ILE A 46 14.67 -4.40 5.45
CA ILE A 46 13.94 -3.16 5.21
C ILE A 46 12.45 -3.49 5.08
N VAL A 47 11.61 -2.60 5.56
CA VAL A 47 10.16 -2.77 5.45
C VAL A 47 9.66 -2.30 4.09
N ALA A 48 8.82 -3.10 3.45
CA ALA A 48 7.97 -2.69 2.35
C ALA A 48 6.52 -2.62 2.84
N LEU A 49 5.82 -1.56 2.48
CA LEU A 49 4.47 -1.27 2.94
C LEU A 49 3.49 -1.12 1.76
N GLU A 50 2.32 -1.71 1.91
CA GLU A 50 1.14 -1.39 1.13
C GLU A 50 0.15 -0.66 2.06
N ILE A 51 -0.35 0.51 1.63
CA ILE A 51 -1.18 1.39 2.45
C ILE A 51 -2.45 1.72 1.68
N MET A 52 -3.59 1.43 2.29
CA MET A 52 -4.91 1.79 1.78
C MET A 52 -5.66 2.65 2.80
N VAL A 53 -6.17 3.79 2.34
CA VAL A 53 -7.05 4.67 3.12
C VAL A 53 -8.45 4.60 2.52
N PRO A 54 -9.48 4.17 3.27
CA PRO A 54 -10.84 4.01 2.75
C PRO A 54 -11.49 5.36 2.45
N THR A 55 -11.34 5.81 1.21
CA THR A 55 -12.09 6.96 0.69
C THR A 55 -13.57 6.61 0.53
N PRO A 56 -14.49 7.59 0.37
CA PRO A 56 -15.87 7.32 0.04
C PRO A 56 -16.05 6.38 -1.15
N ALA A 57 -15.21 6.51 -2.18
CA ALA A 57 -15.20 5.62 -3.34
C ALA A 57 -14.83 4.18 -2.95
N ILE A 58 -13.74 3.98 -2.17
CA ILE A 58 -13.32 2.65 -1.70
C ILE A 58 -14.38 2.04 -0.78
N ARG A 59 -14.99 2.83 0.11
CA ARG A 59 -16.11 2.37 0.97
C ARG A 59 -17.29 1.86 0.14
N ASN A 60 -17.63 2.52 -0.96
CA ASN A 60 -18.64 2.05 -1.90
C ASN A 60 -18.25 0.73 -2.59
N LEU A 61 -16.99 0.62 -3.06
CA LEU A 61 -16.49 -0.61 -3.67
C LEU A 61 -16.56 -1.81 -2.71
N ILE A 62 -16.27 -1.61 -1.43
CA ILE A 62 -16.40 -2.66 -0.40
C ILE A 62 -17.86 -3.08 -0.24
N ARG A 63 -18.79 -2.12 -0.15
CA ARG A 63 -20.22 -2.36 0.04
C ARG A 63 -20.86 -3.09 -1.13
N GLU A 64 -20.42 -2.74 -2.36
CA GLU A 64 -20.94 -3.30 -3.60
C GLU A 64 -20.24 -4.59 -4.05
N ASP A 65 -19.34 -5.15 -3.23
CA ASP A 65 -18.54 -6.34 -3.57
C ASP A 65 -17.63 -6.17 -4.80
N LYS A 66 -17.20 -4.93 -5.06
CA LYS A 66 -16.30 -4.57 -6.18
C LYS A 66 -14.85 -4.44 -5.72
N ILE A 67 -14.42 -5.33 -4.83
CA ILE A 67 -13.09 -5.27 -4.18
C ILE A 67 -11.95 -5.33 -5.20
N HIS A 68 -12.14 -5.99 -6.33
CA HIS A 68 -11.17 -6.05 -7.44
C HIS A 68 -10.82 -4.66 -8.02
N GLN A 69 -11.68 -3.64 -7.85
CA GLN A 69 -11.42 -2.28 -8.32
C GLN A 69 -10.63 -1.43 -7.31
N ILE A 70 -10.47 -1.89 -6.07
CA ILE A 70 -9.78 -1.14 -5.02
C ILE A 70 -8.32 -0.92 -5.39
N TYR A 71 -7.66 -1.88 -6.02
CA TYR A 71 -6.26 -1.76 -6.41
C TYR A 71 -6.03 -0.55 -7.32
N SER A 72 -6.87 -0.36 -8.34
CA SER A 72 -6.80 0.81 -9.23
C SER A 72 -7.06 2.12 -8.49
N ALA A 73 -7.99 2.12 -7.52
CA ALA A 73 -8.25 3.30 -6.69
C ALA A 73 -7.05 3.65 -5.79
N MET A 74 -6.31 2.66 -5.30
CA MET A 74 -5.08 2.88 -4.54
C MET A 74 -3.96 3.49 -5.38
N GLN A 75 -3.81 3.06 -6.63
CA GLN A 75 -2.80 3.59 -7.54
C GLN A 75 -2.97 5.09 -7.80
N THR A 76 -4.21 5.55 -7.89
CA THR A 76 -4.55 6.97 -8.15
C THR A 76 -4.64 7.82 -6.88
N GLY A 77 -4.74 7.20 -5.70
CA GLY A 77 -4.87 7.89 -4.41
C GLY A 77 -3.56 8.28 -3.74
N GLN A 78 -2.43 8.03 -4.38
CA GLN A 78 -1.10 8.18 -3.82
C GLN A 78 -0.77 9.61 -3.39
N GLU A 79 -1.00 10.60 -4.26
CA GLU A 79 -0.55 11.98 -4.02
C GLU A 79 -1.33 12.70 -2.92
N LYS A 80 -2.63 12.44 -2.81
CA LYS A 80 -3.51 13.18 -1.88
C LYS A 80 -3.68 12.53 -0.52
N LEU A 81 -3.57 11.20 -0.45
CA LEU A 81 -3.99 10.44 0.71
C LEU A 81 -2.88 9.54 1.28
N GLY A 82 -1.70 9.56 0.69
CA GLY A 82 -0.59 8.70 1.12
C GLY A 82 -0.85 7.21 0.89
N MET A 83 -1.79 6.85 0.01
CA MET A 83 -2.00 5.46 -0.39
C MET A 83 -0.81 4.97 -1.20
N GLN A 84 -0.50 3.68 -1.08
CA GLN A 84 0.64 3.08 -1.75
C GLN A 84 0.36 1.60 -2.02
N THR A 85 0.55 1.15 -3.24
CA THR A 85 0.54 -0.28 -3.54
C THR A 85 1.89 -0.92 -3.18
N MET A 86 1.90 -2.24 -3.00
CA MET A 86 3.15 -2.96 -2.74
C MET A 86 4.14 -2.76 -3.89
N ASN A 87 3.72 -2.82 -5.15
CA ASN A 87 4.59 -2.63 -6.31
C ASN A 87 5.20 -1.22 -6.37
N GLN A 88 4.44 -0.17 -6.00
CA GLN A 88 4.98 1.18 -5.89
C GLN A 88 6.09 1.26 -4.84
N CYS A 89 5.88 0.66 -3.66
CA CYS A 89 6.90 0.59 -2.62
C CYS A 89 8.14 -0.18 -3.07
N LEU A 90 7.96 -1.35 -3.66
CA LEU A 90 9.07 -2.19 -4.16
C LEU A 90 9.87 -1.46 -5.24
N THR A 91 9.21 -0.76 -6.16
CA THR A 91 9.86 0.06 -7.20
C THR A 91 10.73 1.14 -6.56
N THR A 92 10.22 1.87 -5.57
CA THR A 92 10.98 2.90 -4.85
C THR A 92 12.21 2.32 -4.16
N LEU A 93 12.05 1.23 -3.42
CA LEU A 93 13.15 0.57 -2.72
C LEU A 93 14.22 0.04 -3.67
N TYR A 94 13.83 -0.47 -4.84
CA TYR A 94 14.76 -0.92 -5.87
C TYR A 94 15.52 0.26 -6.51
N LEU A 95 14.83 1.31 -6.92
CA LEU A 95 15.45 2.51 -7.52
C LEU A 95 16.41 3.20 -6.55
N GLN A 96 16.13 3.15 -5.25
CA GLN A 96 17.00 3.62 -4.18
C GLN A 96 18.16 2.63 -3.86
N LYS A 97 18.28 1.52 -4.61
CA LYS A 97 19.28 0.46 -4.41
C LYS A 97 19.26 -0.18 -3.02
N GLN A 98 18.12 -0.15 -2.36
CA GLN A 98 17.95 -0.73 -1.01
C GLN A 98 17.64 -2.22 -1.06
N ILE A 99 17.03 -2.70 -2.15
CA ILE A 99 16.76 -4.12 -2.42
C ILE A 99 17.23 -4.50 -3.81
N THR A 100 17.44 -5.80 -4.04
CA THR A 100 17.78 -6.33 -5.37
C THR A 100 16.53 -6.53 -6.22
N MET A 101 16.67 -6.61 -7.55
CA MET A 101 15.57 -6.96 -8.46
C MET A 101 14.94 -8.30 -8.10
N GLU A 102 15.75 -9.30 -7.77
CA GLU A 102 15.26 -10.63 -7.35
C GLU A 102 14.40 -10.53 -6.09
N THR A 103 14.83 -9.77 -5.09
CA THR A 103 14.05 -9.53 -3.87
C THR A 103 12.73 -8.83 -4.18
N ALA A 104 12.74 -7.82 -5.04
CA ALA A 104 11.54 -7.10 -5.45
C ALA A 104 10.54 -8.01 -6.18
N LEU A 105 11.00 -8.80 -7.16
CA LEU A 105 10.17 -9.74 -7.93
C LEU A 105 9.61 -10.86 -7.05
N SER A 106 10.36 -11.34 -6.06
CA SER A 106 9.88 -12.39 -5.15
C SER A 106 8.78 -11.91 -4.21
N ALA A 107 8.75 -10.63 -3.89
CA ALA A 107 7.77 -10.01 -3.00
C ALA A 107 6.52 -9.48 -3.74
N SER A 108 6.59 -9.35 -5.06
CA SER A 108 5.49 -8.86 -5.88
C SER A 108 4.46 -9.95 -6.19
N SER A 109 3.19 -9.60 -6.08
CA SER A 109 2.08 -10.44 -6.57
C SER A 109 1.80 -10.26 -8.06
N ASN A 110 2.28 -9.16 -8.68
CA ASN A 110 2.16 -8.87 -10.11
C ASN A 110 3.53 -8.41 -10.64
N LYS A 111 4.33 -9.36 -11.09
CA LYS A 111 5.72 -9.15 -11.53
C LYS A 111 5.83 -8.32 -12.80
N ASP A 112 4.88 -8.48 -13.71
CA ASP A 112 4.86 -7.77 -14.99
C ASP A 112 4.64 -6.28 -14.75
N GLU A 113 3.66 -5.93 -13.93
CA GLU A 113 3.42 -4.54 -13.51
C GLU A 113 4.63 -3.95 -12.79
N LEU A 114 5.25 -4.69 -11.87
CA LEU A 114 6.45 -4.23 -11.16
C LEU A 114 7.58 -3.91 -12.14
N THR A 115 7.83 -4.80 -13.10
CA THR A 115 8.86 -4.62 -14.13
C THR A 115 8.59 -3.38 -14.98
N GLU A 116 7.32 -3.19 -15.38
CA GLU A 116 6.92 -1.98 -16.12
C GLU A 116 7.14 -0.70 -15.32
N MET A 117 6.77 -0.70 -14.03
CA MET A 117 6.97 0.45 -13.14
C MET A 117 8.45 0.78 -12.96
N ILE A 118 9.30 -0.22 -12.79
CA ILE A 118 10.75 -0.04 -12.69
C ILE A 118 11.32 0.54 -13.99
N ASN A 119 10.92 0.01 -15.15
CA ASN A 119 11.38 0.49 -16.45
C ASN A 119 10.96 1.94 -16.73
N ARG A 120 9.80 2.36 -16.23
CA ARG A 120 9.32 3.75 -16.31
C ARG A 120 9.97 4.67 -15.28
N GLY A 121 10.70 4.13 -14.29
CA GLY A 121 11.22 4.90 -13.15
C GLY A 121 10.14 5.42 -12.21
N ALA A 122 8.94 4.82 -12.22
CA ALA A 122 7.78 5.27 -11.47
C ALA A 122 7.74 4.66 -10.06
N GLY A 123 8.56 5.17 -9.16
CA GLY A 123 8.45 4.88 -7.72
C GLY A 123 7.67 5.96 -6.97
N VAL A 124 7.28 5.65 -5.74
CA VAL A 124 6.76 6.66 -4.81
C VAL A 124 7.92 7.56 -4.40
N VAL A 125 7.81 8.86 -4.62
CA VAL A 125 8.77 9.82 -4.09
C VAL A 125 8.59 9.89 -2.56
N PRO A 126 9.55 9.43 -1.74
CA PRO A 126 9.42 9.57 -0.29
C PRO A 126 9.52 11.03 0.09
N GLY A 127 8.47 11.58 0.66
CA GLY A 127 8.59 12.79 1.46
C GLY A 127 8.19 14.12 0.86
N ALA A 128 6.97 14.23 0.36
CA ALA A 128 6.31 15.54 0.29
C ALA A 128 5.33 15.77 1.45
N GLY A 129 5.58 15.22 2.65
CA GLY A 129 4.56 15.27 3.69
C GLY A 129 4.97 15.28 5.15
N LEU A 130 6.26 15.23 5.48
CA LEU A 130 6.68 15.49 6.87
C LEU A 130 7.56 16.75 6.89
N GLY A 131 6.90 17.89 6.89
CA GLY A 131 7.52 19.17 7.15
C GLY A 131 8.31 19.08 8.47
N ARG A 132 9.64 19.18 8.34
CA ARG A 132 10.55 19.33 9.46
C ARG A 132 10.09 20.55 10.26
N ALA A 133 9.52 20.33 11.44
CA ALA A 133 9.18 21.40 12.35
C ALA A 133 10.42 22.28 12.58
N PRO A 134 10.33 23.61 12.51
CA PRO A 134 11.48 24.47 12.76
C PRO A 134 11.90 24.31 14.23
N VAL A 135 13.17 23.97 14.45
CA VAL A 135 13.80 23.96 15.77
C VAL A 135 13.82 25.40 16.27
N PRO A 136 13.24 25.72 17.44
CA PRO A 136 13.30 27.07 17.98
C PRO A 136 14.76 27.43 18.30
N ALA A 137 15.21 28.57 17.74
CA ALA A 137 16.52 29.13 18.04
C ALA A 137 16.65 29.43 19.52
N GLN A 138 17.59 28.82 20.22
CA GLN A 138 17.99 29.20 21.56
C GLN A 138 18.62 30.59 21.50
N ARG A 139 17.92 31.58 22.09
CA ARG A 139 18.51 32.88 22.35
C ARG A 139 19.54 32.71 23.51
N ARG A 140 20.75 33.14 23.24
CA ARG A 140 21.75 33.47 24.31
C ARG A 140 21.40 34.80 24.96
#